data_a34353ad047aa854b74def6dd310eac4
#
_entry.id   a34353ad047aa854b74def6dd310eac4
#
_cell.length_a   1.000
_cell.length_b   1.000
_cell.length_c   1.000
_cell.angle_alpha   90.00
_cell.angle_beta   90.00
_cell.angle_gamma   90.00
#
_symmetry.space_group_name_H-M   'P 1'
#
loop_
_entity.id
_entity.type
_entity.pdbx_description
1 polymer ?
#
loop_
_entity_poly.entity_id
_entity_poly.type
_entity_poly.pdbx_seq_one_letter_code
_entity_poly.pdbx_strand_id
1 'polypeptide(L)'
;MLYDLLYKARSYRNFDPSFKYTADDMKELINLCRFTPSTANTQSVKFAYACDEELCSKIFPLLGWAGYLTEKPPYDGNVPSAYI
;
A
#
# COMPACT_ATOMS: atom_id res chain seq x y z
N MET A 1 9.87 -21.96 -4.93
CA MET A 1 10.12 -20.51 -4.82
C MET A 1 9.01 -19.68 -5.42
N LEU A 2 8.69 -19.84 -6.68
CA LEU A 2 7.61 -19.08 -7.33
C LEU A 2 6.25 -19.35 -6.69
N TYR A 3 5.95 -20.60 -6.39
CA TYR A 3 4.71 -20.97 -5.72
C TYR A 3 4.54 -20.25 -4.38
N ASP A 4 5.60 -20.20 -3.58
CA ASP A 4 5.55 -19.54 -2.27
C ASP A 4 5.30 -18.04 -2.41
N LEU A 5 5.95 -17.41 -3.39
CA LEU A 5 5.74 -15.98 -3.66
C LEU A 5 4.30 -15.69 -4.08
N LEU A 6 3.77 -16.49 -4.99
CA LEU A 6 2.38 -16.34 -5.46
C LEU A 6 1.38 -16.61 -4.36
N TYR A 7 1.64 -17.63 -3.52
CA TYR A 7 0.78 -17.96 -2.41
C TYR A 7 0.69 -16.84 -1.37
N LYS A 8 1.81 -16.15 -1.14
CA LYS A 8 1.87 -15.03 -0.19
C LYS A 8 1.38 -13.71 -0.77
N ALA A 9 1.39 -13.56 -2.09
CA ALA A 9 0.98 -12.32 -2.76
C ALA A 9 -0.55 -12.24 -2.83
N ARG A 10 -1.17 -11.84 -1.73
CA ARG A 10 -2.63 -11.74 -1.60
C ARG A 10 -3.04 -10.29 -1.44
N SER A 11 -4.33 -10.03 -1.61
CA SER A 11 -4.90 -8.72 -1.29
C SER A 11 -5.10 -8.63 0.22
N TYR A 12 -4.29 -7.81 0.85
CA TYR A 12 -4.35 -7.59 2.29
C TYR A 12 -5.18 -6.35 2.58
N ARG A 13 -6.11 -6.47 3.51
CA ARG A 13 -6.99 -5.36 3.90
C ARG A 13 -7.00 -5.13 5.40
N ASN A 14 -6.15 -5.83 6.13
CA ASN A 14 -5.97 -5.69 7.57
C ASN A 14 -4.47 -5.64 7.83
N PHE A 15 -4.00 -4.61 8.52
CA PHE A 15 -2.57 -4.30 8.60
C PHE A 15 -2.13 -4.23 10.05
N ASP A 16 -0.83 -4.30 10.27
CA ASP A 16 -0.22 -4.12 11.59
C ASP A 16 0.06 -2.62 11.80
N PRO A 17 -0.76 -1.93 12.61
CA PRO A 17 -0.57 -0.49 12.79
C PRO A 17 0.66 -0.12 13.62
N SER A 18 1.27 -1.09 14.29
CA SER A 18 2.49 -0.84 15.06
C SER A 18 3.72 -0.70 14.16
N PHE A 19 3.67 -1.24 12.94
CA PHE A 19 4.76 -1.10 11.98
C PHE A 19 4.67 0.24 11.28
N LYS A 20 5.74 1.02 11.35
CA LYS A 20 5.81 2.35 10.75
C LYS A 20 6.88 2.39 9.68
N TYR A 21 6.56 2.98 8.54
CA TYR A 21 7.51 3.23 7.47
C TYR A 21 8.13 4.62 7.64
N THR A 22 9.44 4.72 7.42
CA THR A 22 10.11 6.01 7.33
C THR A 22 10.00 6.56 5.91
N ALA A 23 10.30 7.86 5.73
CA ALA A 23 10.36 8.46 4.41
C ALA A 23 11.39 7.76 3.52
N ASP A 24 12.51 7.33 4.10
CA ASP A 24 13.55 6.62 3.35
C ASP A 24 13.06 5.24 2.90
N ASP A 25 12.32 4.51 3.73
CA ASP A 25 11.70 3.25 3.35
C ASP A 25 10.76 3.43 2.15
N MET A 26 9.94 4.48 2.17
CA MET A 26 8.99 4.77 1.10
C MET A 26 9.71 5.12 -0.21
N LYS A 27 10.78 5.92 -0.11
CA LYS A 27 11.60 6.26 -1.28
C LYS A 27 12.26 5.04 -1.89
N GLU A 28 12.73 4.11 -1.07
CA GLU A 28 13.33 2.87 -1.54
C GLU A 28 12.30 2.01 -2.28
N LEU A 29 11.10 1.85 -1.73
CA LEU A 29 10.03 1.11 -2.39
C LEU A 29 9.65 1.72 -3.73
N ILE A 30 9.50 3.04 -3.80
CA ILE A 30 9.19 3.75 -5.03
C ILE A 30 10.32 3.59 -6.06
N ASN A 31 11.57 3.64 -5.60
CA ASN A 31 12.70 3.46 -6.49
C ASN A 31 12.70 2.08 -7.16
N LEU A 32 12.21 1.05 -6.48
CA LEU A 32 12.05 -0.28 -7.07
C LEU A 32 11.04 -0.30 -8.22
N CYS A 33 10.10 0.63 -8.25
CA CYS A 33 9.08 0.69 -9.31
C CYS A 33 9.68 0.97 -10.69
N ARG A 34 10.90 1.48 -10.78
CA ARG A 34 11.58 1.69 -12.05
C ARG A 34 11.85 0.38 -12.81
N PHE A 35 11.81 -0.74 -12.11
CA PHE A 35 11.99 -2.07 -12.72
C PHE A 35 10.67 -2.69 -13.17
N THR A 36 9.55 -2.02 -12.94
CA THR A 36 8.24 -2.52 -13.38
C THR A 36 8.02 -2.20 -14.86
N PRO A 37 7.32 -3.08 -15.60
CA PRO A 37 7.03 -2.82 -17.00
C PRO A 37 6.12 -1.61 -17.19
N SER A 38 6.32 -0.89 -18.29
CA SER A 38 5.38 0.13 -18.73
C SER A 38 5.20 0.03 -20.25
N THR A 39 4.06 0.50 -20.75
CA THR A 39 3.77 0.45 -22.18
C THR A 39 4.85 1.18 -22.95
N ALA A 40 5.52 0.47 -23.88
CA ALA A 40 6.62 1.01 -24.68
C ALA A 40 7.73 1.66 -23.83
N ASN A 41 7.86 1.27 -22.57
CA ASN A 41 8.82 1.82 -21.62
C ASN A 41 8.72 3.35 -21.47
N THR A 42 7.51 3.88 -21.57
CA THR A 42 7.28 5.34 -21.47
C THR A 42 7.52 5.89 -20.07
N GLN A 43 7.38 5.04 -19.04
CA GLN A 43 7.57 5.40 -17.63
C GLN A 43 6.79 6.66 -17.24
N SER A 44 5.54 6.72 -17.73
CA SER A 44 4.68 7.91 -17.58
C SER A 44 4.04 8.05 -16.22
N VAL A 45 4.08 7.00 -15.38
CA VAL A 45 3.46 7.01 -14.06
C VAL A 45 4.35 7.76 -13.07
N LYS A 46 3.74 8.63 -12.29
CA LYS A 46 4.40 9.32 -11.18
C LYS A 46 3.89 8.73 -9.87
N PHE A 47 4.75 8.75 -8.86
CA PHE A 47 4.43 8.17 -7.56
C PHE A 47 4.48 9.27 -6.49
N ALA A 48 3.51 9.21 -5.59
CA ALA A 48 3.51 9.98 -4.37
C ALA A 48 3.37 9.02 -3.19
N TYR A 49 3.90 9.40 -2.05
CA TYR A 49 3.79 8.56 -0.85
C TYR A 49 3.36 9.37 0.35
N ALA A 50 2.73 8.68 1.31
CA ALA A 50 2.36 9.24 2.59
C ALA A 50 2.73 8.23 3.68
N CYS A 51 3.53 8.63 4.64
CA CYS A 51 3.87 7.81 5.81
C CYS A 51 3.74 8.60 7.11
N ASP A 52 3.34 9.86 7.03
CA ASP A 52 3.00 10.67 8.18
C ASP A 52 1.63 10.29 8.72
N GLU A 53 1.53 10.08 10.04
CA GLU A 53 0.31 9.61 10.67
C GLU A 53 -0.87 10.54 10.43
N GLU A 54 -0.63 11.85 10.51
CA GLU A 54 -1.69 12.84 10.29
C GLU A 54 -2.22 12.76 8.86
N LEU A 55 -1.32 12.71 7.88
CA LEU A 55 -1.71 12.63 6.47
C LEU A 55 -2.42 11.32 6.17
N CYS A 56 -1.92 10.21 6.69
CA CYS A 56 -2.55 8.90 6.51
C CYS A 56 -3.96 8.87 7.11
N SER A 57 -4.18 9.53 8.23
CA SER A 57 -5.50 9.62 8.85
C SER A 57 -6.50 10.41 8.00
N LYS A 58 -6.02 11.33 7.18
CA LYS A 58 -6.85 12.09 6.23
C LYS A 58 -7.14 11.29 4.96
N ILE A 59 -6.22 10.44 4.54
CA ILE A 59 -6.38 9.61 3.34
C ILE A 59 -7.37 8.47 3.59
N PHE A 60 -7.28 7.83 4.74
CA PHE A 60 -8.01 6.61 5.05
C PHE A 60 -9.53 6.72 4.80
N PRO A 61 -10.22 7.78 5.24
CA PRO A 61 -11.67 7.88 5.03
C PRO A 61 -12.09 8.01 3.56
N LEU A 62 -11.15 8.35 2.67
CA LEU A 62 -11.44 8.52 1.25
C LEU A 62 -11.40 7.19 0.49
N LEU A 63 -10.97 6.12 1.13
CA LEU A 63 -10.78 4.82 0.49
C LEU A 63 -12.00 3.93 0.67
N GLY A 64 -12.28 3.12 -0.36
CA GLY A 64 -13.28 2.06 -0.28
C GLY A 64 -12.63 0.72 0.01
N TRP A 65 -13.25 -0.08 0.86
CA TRP A 65 -12.72 -1.38 1.28
C TRP A 65 -13.77 -2.47 1.06
N ALA A 66 -13.37 -3.51 0.29
CA ALA A 66 -14.17 -4.74 0.13
C ALA A 66 -15.69 -4.48 0.01
N GLY A 67 -16.10 -3.80 -1.06
CA GLY A 67 -17.47 -3.28 -1.25
C GLY A 67 -18.59 -4.30 -1.13
N TYR A 68 -18.29 -5.61 -1.27
CA TYR A 68 -19.27 -6.67 -1.16
C TYR A 68 -19.47 -7.18 0.27
N LEU A 69 -18.67 -6.73 1.23
CA LEU A 69 -18.77 -7.17 2.61
C LEU A 69 -19.64 -6.19 3.41
N THR A 70 -20.47 -6.75 4.31
CA THR A 70 -21.29 -5.95 5.23
C THR A 70 -20.41 -5.27 6.26
N GLU A 71 -19.52 -6.04 6.89
CA GLU A 71 -18.46 -5.49 7.75
C GLU A 71 -17.19 -5.40 6.90
N LYS A 72 -16.70 -4.19 6.75
CA LYS A 72 -15.56 -3.93 5.86
C LYS A 72 -14.25 -3.86 6.64
N PRO A 73 -13.18 -4.54 6.14
CA PRO A 73 -11.84 -4.33 6.70
C PRO A 73 -11.38 -2.89 6.43
N PRO A 74 -10.36 -2.40 7.12
CA PRO A 74 -9.67 -3.07 8.22
C PRO A 74 -10.47 -3.07 9.51
N TYR A 75 -10.23 -4.10 10.34
CA TYR A 75 -10.94 -4.28 11.61
C TYR A 75 -10.05 -3.80 12.76
N ASP A 76 -10.70 -3.36 13.86
CA ASP A 76 -10.03 -3.04 15.13
C ASP A 76 -8.88 -2.04 14.99
N GLY A 77 -9.03 -1.06 14.08
CA GLY A 77 -7.99 -0.04 13.89
C GLY A 77 -6.74 -0.54 13.17
N ASN A 78 -6.78 -1.72 12.55
CA ASN A 78 -5.65 -2.30 11.82
C ASN A 78 -5.50 -1.67 10.43
N VAL A 79 -5.33 -0.35 10.42
CA VAL A 79 -5.25 0.46 9.20
C VAL A 79 -3.81 0.49 8.66
N PRO A 80 -3.62 0.76 7.35
CA PRO A 80 -2.28 0.94 6.81
C PRO A 80 -1.54 2.10 7.47
N SER A 81 -0.23 1.95 7.63
CA SER A 81 0.63 3.00 8.17
C SER A 81 1.28 3.87 7.10
N ALA A 82 1.14 3.50 5.84
CA ALA A 82 1.68 4.26 4.72
C ALA A 82 0.87 3.99 3.44
N TYR A 83 0.95 4.92 2.50
CA TYR A 83 0.28 4.83 1.20
C TYR A 83 1.23 5.27 0.08
N ILE A 84 1.09 4.65 -1.05
CA ILE A 84 1.76 5.05 -2.29
C ILE A 84 0.71 5.37 -3.33
#